data_fe2b7deab3f300d99dee3cd627467e7b
#
_entry.id   fe2b7deab3f300d99dee3cd627467e7b
#
_cell.length_a   1.000
_cell.length_b   1.000
_cell.length_c   1.000
_cell.angle_alpha   90.00
_cell.angle_beta   90.00
_cell.angle_gamma   90.00
#
_symmetry.space_group_name_H-M   'P 1'
#
loop_
_entity.id
_entity.type
_entity.pdbx_description
1 polymer ?
#
loop_
_entity_poly.entity_id
_entity_poly.type
_entity_poly.pdbx_seq_one_letter_code
_entity_poly.pdbx_strand_id
1 'polypeptide(L)'
;EDALYTVKDFKFGTNGSAYKEILCDEKLYMNGRAVFNFTATTIPKHIKLHMEQSNLEDKDVDKYILHQGSKYIVDTIRKRLKVDPSKVPFDMYEYGNTVSSAVPMVLEKELYKAHDKMLLCAYGIGLSWGSAIIEKQNSKDIK
;
A
#
# COMPACT_ATOMS: atom_id res chain seq x y z
N GLU A 1 1.73 6.35 25.67
CA GLU A 1 2.92 5.60 25.29
C GLU A 1 3.33 6.00 23.87
N ASP A 2 4.63 6.07 23.64
CA ASP A 2 5.30 6.83 22.58
C ASP A 2 5.16 6.22 21.17
N ALA A 3 3.94 6.23 20.60
CA ALA A 3 3.74 5.84 19.22
C ALA A 3 4.38 6.89 18.28
N LEU A 4 5.24 6.45 17.35
CA LEU A 4 5.86 7.33 16.37
C LEU A 4 4.84 7.91 15.37
N TYR A 5 3.83 7.13 15.02
CA TYR A 5 2.78 7.48 14.06
C TYR A 5 1.40 7.08 14.58
N THR A 6 0.40 7.85 14.19
CA THR A 6 -1.02 7.55 14.43
C THR A 6 -1.73 7.25 13.13
N VAL A 7 -2.61 6.26 13.11
CA VAL A 7 -3.52 6.02 11.98
C VAL A 7 -4.61 7.09 12.00
N LYS A 8 -4.68 7.88 10.93
CA LYS A 8 -5.67 8.97 10.80
C LYS A 8 -6.93 8.53 10.06
N ASP A 9 -6.77 7.73 9.03
CA ASP A 9 -7.89 7.19 8.26
C ASP A 9 -7.50 5.86 7.64
N PHE A 10 -8.49 5.03 7.35
CA PHE A 10 -8.31 3.79 6.58
C PHE A 10 -9.51 3.50 5.70
N LYS A 11 -9.25 2.89 4.55
CA LYS A 11 -10.26 2.47 3.58
C LYS A 11 -9.96 1.06 3.11
N PHE A 12 -10.99 0.32 2.81
CA PHE A 12 -10.83 -1.04 2.27
C PHE A 12 -11.92 -1.36 1.26
N GLY A 13 -11.69 -2.40 0.47
CA GLY A 13 -12.66 -2.93 -0.47
C GLY A 13 -12.39 -4.39 -0.77
N THR A 14 -13.40 -5.05 -1.33
CA THR A 14 -13.28 -6.43 -1.77
C THR A 14 -14.08 -6.67 -3.04
N ASN A 15 -13.58 -7.57 -3.88
CA ASN A 15 -14.28 -8.11 -5.05
C ASN A 15 -14.35 -9.65 -4.93
N GLY A 16 -15.33 -10.13 -4.18
CA GLY A 16 -15.52 -11.56 -3.93
C GLY A 16 -15.83 -12.37 -5.20
N SER A 17 -16.35 -11.75 -6.28
CA SER A 17 -16.59 -12.46 -7.54
C SER A 17 -15.29 -12.90 -8.23
N ALA A 18 -14.16 -12.28 -7.91
CA ALA A 18 -12.83 -12.60 -8.43
C ALA A 18 -12.02 -13.54 -7.52
N TYR A 19 -12.63 -14.22 -6.57
CA TYR A 19 -11.94 -15.06 -5.58
C TYR A 19 -11.08 -16.16 -6.22
N LYS A 20 -11.48 -16.66 -7.39
CA LYS A 20 -10.74 -17.71 -8.12
C LYS A 20 -9.44 -17.25 -8.76
N GLU A 21 -9.19 -15.94 -8.81
CA GLU A 21 -7.98 -15.41 -9.44
C GLU A 21 -6.72 -15.63 -8.60
N ILE A 22 -6.88 -15.80 -7.29
CA ILE A 22 -5.84 -16.25 -6.37
C ILE A 22 -6.50 -17.24 -5.39
N LEU A 23 -6.10 -18.48 -5.46
CA LEU A 23 -6.59 -19.55 -4.59
C LEU A 23 -5.41 -20.28 -3.94
N CYS A 24 -5.59 -20.68 -2.70
CA CYS A 24 -4.70 -21.61 -2.04
C CYS A 24 -5.55 -22.70 -1.41
N ASP A 25 -5.57 -23.87 -2.08
CA ASP A 25 -6.13 -25.11 -1.54
C ASP A 25 -4.95 -26.02 -1.18
N GLU A 26 -4.65 -27.07 -1.92
CA GLU A 26 -3.40 -27.83 -1.75
C GLU A 26 -2.19 -27.10 -2.32
N LYS A 27 -2.38 -26.31 -3.37
CA LYS A 27 -1.36 -25.52 -4.06
C LYS A 27 -1.85 -24.10 -4.30
N LEU A 28 -0.90 -23.15 -4.27
CA LEU A 28 -1.18 -21.79 -4.67
C LEU A 28 -1.42 -21.74 -6.19
N TYR A 29 -2.60 -21.27 -6.57
CA TYR A 29 -2.95 -20.90 -7.94
C TYR A 29 -3.09 -19.39 -8.04
N MET A 30 -2.55 -18.80 -9.10
CA MET A 30 -2.71 -17.37 -9.38
C MET A 30 -2.84 -17.12 -10.88
N ASN A 31 -3.94 -16.48 -11.29
CA ASN A 31 -4.09 -15.91 -12.61
C ASN A 31 -3.33 -14.57 -12.67
N GLY A 32 -2.06 -14.62 -13.03
CA GLY A 32 -1.18 -13.44 -13.03
C GLY A 32 -1.69 -12.27 -13.87
N ARG A 33 -2.38 -12.55 -14.99
CA ARG A 33 -2.97 -11.51 -15.86
C ARG A 33 -4.15 -10.80 -15.19
N ALA A 34 -5.05 -11.56 -14.58
CA ALA A 34 -6.22 -10.99 -13.88
C ALA A 34 -5.78 -10.18 -12.66
N VAL A 35 -4.84 -10.73 -11.86
CA VAL A 35 -4.26 -10.03 -10.71
C VAL A 35 -3.53 -8.76 -11.11
N PHE A 36 -2.75 -8.80 -12.19
CA PHE A 36 -2.10 -7.59 -12.73
C PHE A 36 -3.14 -6.54 -13.15
N ASN A 37 -4.17 -6.92 -13.91
CA ASN A 37 -5.22 -5.98 -14.34
C ASN A 37 -5.93 -5.36 -13.14
N PHE A 38 -6.27 -6.15 -12.13
CA PHE A 38 -6.85 -5.66 -10.88
C PHE A 38 -5.92 -4.65 -10.19
N THR A 39 -4.68 -5.01 -9.95
CA THR A 39 -3.73 -4.13 -9.24
C THR A 39 -3.46 -2.84 -10.01
N ALA A 40 -3.32 -2.93 -11.34
CA ALA A 40 -3.08 -1.77 -12.19
C ALA A 40 -4.28 -0.82 -12.30
N THR A 41 -5.50 -1.29 -12.12
CA THR A 41 -6.71 -0.47 -12.30
C THR A 41 -7.37 -0.08 -10.99
N THR A 42 -7.57 -1.03 -10.09
CA THR A 42 -8.33 -0.83 -8.85
C THR A 42 -7.50 -0.10 -7.80
N ILE A 43 -6.25 -0.50 -7.61
CA ILE A 43 -5.42 0.06 -6.53
C ILE A 43 -5.12 1.55 -6.72
N PRO A 44 -4.71 2.04 -7.91
CA PRO A 44 -4.53 3.49 -8.10
C PRO A 44 -5.83 4.29 -7.93
N LYS A 45 -6.97 3.75 -8.37
CA LYS A 45 -8.27 4.41 -8.17
C LYS A 45 -8.62 4.49 -6.68
N HIS A 46 -8.41 3.40 -5.95
CA HIS A 46 -8.66 3.34 -4.52
C HIS A 46 -7.80 4.34 -3.74
N ILE A 47 -6.50 4.40 -4.03
CA ILE A 47 -5.58 5.35 -3.38
C ILE A 47 -6.01 6.79 -3.66
N LYS A 48 -6.32 7.14 -4.92
CA LYS A 48 -6.79 8.48 -5.27
C LYS A 48 -8.06 8.85 -4.53
N LEU A 49 -9.05 7.96 -4.51
CA LEU A 49 -10.30 8.19 -3.78
C LEU A 49 -10.07 8.37 -2.27
N HIS A 50 -9.17 7.56 -1.69
CA HIS A 50 -8.83 7.70 -0.27
C HIS A 50 -8.19 9.06 0.03
N MET A 51 -7.22 9.48 -0.77
CA MET A 51 -6.58 10.78 -0.64
C MET A 51 -7.59 11.93 -0.78
N GLU A 52 -8.44 11.86 -1.81
CA GLU A 52 -9.48 12.86 -2.07
C GLU A 52 -10.46 12.99 -0.90
N GLN A 53 -10.96 11.87 -0.36
CA GLN A 53 -11.85 11.85 0.81
C GLN A 53 -11.18 12.32 2.10
N SER A 54 -9.86 12.23 2.19
CA SER A 54 -9.05 12.71 3.31
C SER A 54 -8.53 14.15 3.08
N ASN A 55 -8.95 14.82 2.00
CA ASN A 55 -8.49 16.15 1.58
C ASN A 55 -6.95 16.24 1.44
N LEU A 56 -6.31 15.20 0.90
CA LEU A 56 -4.87 15.13 0.68
C LEU A 56 -4.53 15.19 -0.80
N GLU A 57 -3.47 15.92 -1.12
CA GLU A 57 -2.80 15.92 -2.42
C GLU A 57 -1.47 15.16 -2.34
N ASP A 58 -0.83 14.88 -3.50
CA ASP A 58 0.48 14.20 -3.52
C ASP A 58 1.57 14.93 -2.71
N LYS A 59 1.53 16.25 -2.67
CA LYS A 59 2.47 17.08 -1.89
C LYS A 59 2.39 16.83 -0.39
N ASP A 60 1.23 16.36 0.11
CA ASP A 60 0.96 16.12 1.53
C ASP A 60 1.38 14.72 1.99
N VAL A 61 1.80 13.85 1.06
CA VAL A 61 2.22 12.48 1.34
C VAL A 61 3.70 12.31 1.02
N ASP A 62 4.50 11.95 2.01
CA ASP A 62 5.94 11.75 1.86
C ASP A 62 6.28 10.41 1.22
N LYS A 63 5.56 9.34 1.59
CA LYS A 63 5.78 7.99 1.08
C LYS A 63 4.47 7.23 0.86
N TYR A 64 4.47 6.45 -0.21
CA TYR A 64 3.46 5.44 -0.52
C TYR A 64 4.07 4.06 -0.29
N ILE A 65 3.74 3.45 0.81
CA ILE A 65 4.22 2.11 1.20
C ILE A 65 3.26 1.07 0.63
N LEU A 66 3.62 0.52 -0.53
CA LEU A 66 2.78 -0.42 -1.26
C LEU A 66 3.19 -1.87 -0.97
N HIS A 67 2.22 -2.78 -1.05
CA HIS A 67 2.51 -4.22 -1.10
C HIS A 67 3.50 -4.53 -2.23
N GLN A 68 4.50 -5.34 -1.94
CA GLN A 68 5.63 -5.65 -2.80
C GLN A 68 5.38 -6.91 -3.65
N GLY A 69 4.32 -6.91 -4.48
CA GLY A 69 3.99 -8.05 -5.33
C GLY A 69 5.02 -8.34 -6.42
N SER A 70 5.49 -7.31 -7.10
CA SER A 70 6.65 -7.30 -8.01
C SER A 70 7.04 -5.86 -8.34
N LYS A 71 8.29 -5.65 -8.78
CA LYS A 71 8.74 -4.32 -9.24
C LYS A 71 7.83 -3.75 -10.34
N TYR A 72 7.43 -4.58 -11.27
CA TYR A 72 6.57 -4.17 -12.39
C TYR A 72 5.19 -3.69 -11.92
N ILE A 73 4.59 -4.37 -10.94
CA ILE A 73 3.30 -3.96 -10.35
C ILE A 73 3.45 -2.65 -9.59
N VAL A 74 4.44 -2.53 -8.72
CA VAL A 74 4.70 -1.32 -7.93
C VAL A 74 4.94 -0.12 -8.83
N ASP A 75 5.80 -0.25 -9.86
CA ASP A 75 6.06 0.80 -10.84
C ASP A 75 4.82 1.17 -11.67
N THR A 76 3.96 0.19 -11.98
CA THR A 76 2.70 0.44 -12.70
C THR A 76 1.74 1.26 -11.86
N ILE A 77 1.56 0.92 -10.59
CA ILE A 77 0.72 1.68 -9.66
C ILE A 77 1.26 3.10 -9.52
N ARG A 78 2.57 3.27 -9.26
CA ARG A 78 3.24 4.56 -9.16
C ARG A 78 3.00 5.44 -10.40
N LYS A 79 3.23 4.90 -11.60
CA LYS A 79 3.03 5.62 -12.87
C LYS A 79 1.56 6.08 -13.03
N ARG A 80 0.60 5.26 -12.62
CA ARG A 80 -0.83 5.60 -12.69
C ARG A 80 -1.26 6.62 -11.63
N LEU A 81 -0.60 6.64 -10.49
CA LEU A 81 -0.74 7.70 -9.49
C LEU A 81 -0.09 9.00 -9.95
N LYS A 82 0.90 8.94 -10.84
CA LYS A 82 1.74 10.05 -11.32
C LYS A 82 2.61 10.65 -10.20
N VAL A 83 3.02 9.83 -9.25
CA VAL A 83 3.88 10.25 -8.13
C VAL A 83 5.35 10.02 -8.43
N ASP A 84 6.20 10.80 -7.76
CA ASP A 84 7.66 10.71 -7.92
C ASP A 84 8.18 9.33 -7.51
N PRO A 85 9.14 8.75 -8.24
CA PRO A 85 9.74 7.47 -7.89
C PRO A 85 10.32 7.40 -6.46
N SER A 86 10.87 8.50 -5.96
CA SER A 86 11.45 8.57 -4.62
C SER A 86 10.42 8.39 -3.50
N LYS A 87 9.14 8.64 -3.79
CA LYS A 87 8.04 8.47 -2.84
C LYS A 87 7.54 7.03 -2.72
N VAL A 88 7.93 6.12 -3.64
CA VAL A 88 7.43 4.74 -3.68
C VAL A 88 8.60 3.77 -3.53
N PRO A 89 8.99 3.42 -2.30
CA PRO A 89 10.09 2.50 -2.06
C PRO A 89 9.77 1.09 -2.59
N PHE A 90 10.80 0.43 -3.12
CA PHE A 90 10.77 -0.96 -3.53
C PHE A 90 11.94 -1.70 -2.90
N ASP A 91 11.66 -2.74 -2.12
CA ASP A 91 12.63 -3.37 -1.24
C ASP A 91 12.44 -4.90 -1.12
N MET A 92 12.03 -5.55 -2.21
CA MET A 92 11.85 -7.00 -2.19
C MET A 92 13.01 -7.78 -2.86
N TYR A 93 14.10 -7.12 -3.22
CA TYR A 93 15.19 -7.77 -3.98
C TYR A 93 15.81 -8.97 -3.24
N GLU A 94 15.91 -8.90 -1.92
CA GLU A 94 16.51 -9.94 -1.09
C GLU A 94 15.47 -10.93 -0.52
N TYR A 95 14.21 -10.51 -0.39
CA TYR A 95 13.19 -11.26 0.35
C TYR A 95 12.11 -11.85 -0.54
N GLY A 96 11.93 -11.33 -1.76
CA GLY A 96 10.80 -11.65 -2.62
C GLY A 96 9.47 -11.12 -2.06
N ASN A 97 8.37 -11.68 -2.55
CA ASN A 97 7.03 -11.35 -2.06
C ASN A 97 6.77 -12.06 -0.72
N THR A 98 6.85 -11.33 0.38
CA THR A 98 6.62 -11.83 1.74
C THR A 98 5.16 -11.75 2.18
N VAL A 99 4.22 -11.71 1.22
CA VAL A 99 2.77 -11.68 1.43
C VAL A 99 2.36 -10.52 2.36
N SER A 100 1.77 -10.80 3.53
CA SER A 100 1.31 -9.78 4.49
C SER A 100 2.44 -9.00 5.15
N SER A 101 3.65 -9.57 5.22
CA SER A 101 4.82 -8.92 5.81
C SER A 101 5.47 -7.88 4.90
N ALA A 102 5.11 -7.83 3.61
CA ALA A 102 5.74 -6.92 2.64
C ALA A 102 5.57 -5.44 3.01
N VAL A 103 4.38 -5.02 3.45
CA VAL A 103 4.14 -3.63 3.86
C VAL A 103 4.86 -3.29 5.16
N PRO A 104 4.75 -4.08 6.25
CA PRO A 104 5.51 -3.83 7.48
C PRO A 104 7.02 -3.75 7.29
N MET A 105 7.62 -4.62 6.47
CA MET A 105 9.06 -4.62 6.22
C MET A 105 9.56 -3.35 5.52
N VAL A 106 8.80 -2.85 4.54
CA VAL A 106 9.12 -1.57 3.89
C VAL A 106 8.87 -0.40 4.84
N LEU A 107 7.78 -0.45 5.60
CA LEU A 107 7.42 0.58 6.57
C LEU A 107 8.51 0.74 7.64
N GLU A 108 9.03 -0.35 8.21
CA GLU A 108 10.10 -0.33 9.21
C GLU A 108 11.30 0.51 8.75
N LYS A 109 11.71 0.38 7.48
CA LYS A 109 12.84 1.13 6.92
C LYS A 109 12.55 2.62 6.72
N GLU A 110 11.29 3.02 6.74
CA GLU A 110 10.85 4.40 6.56
C GLU A 110 10.44 5.09 7.87
N LEU A 111 10.06 4.34 8.93
CA LEU A 111 9.53 4.89 10.19
C LEU A 111 10.45 5.88 10.90
N TYR A 112 11.76 5.68 10.80
CA TYR A 112 12.77 6.50 11.50
C TYR A 112 13.34 7.62 10.62
N LYS A 113 12.83 7.79 9.40
CA LYS A 113 13.20 8.89 8.52
C LYS A 113 12.33 10.13 8.77
N ALA A 114 12.70 11.24 8.16
CA ALA A 114 11.97 12.51 8.30
C ALA A 114 10.73 12.53 7.41
N HIS A 115 9.73 11.71 7.76
CA HIS A 115 8.43 11.68 7.11
C HIS A 115 7.35 12.12 8.09
N ASP A 116 6.46 12.99 7.67
CA ASP A 116 5.33 13.44 8.49
C ASP A 116 4.08 12.62 8.18
N LYS A 117 3.86 12.26 6.92
CA LYS A 117 2.67 11.52 6.50
C LYS A 117 3.00 10.44 5.46
N MET A 118 2.50 9.24 5.70
CA MET A 118 2.67 8.11 4.79
C MET A 118 1.32 7.45 4.49
N LEU A 119 1.15 6.99 3.25
CA LEU A 119 0.02 6.17 2.82
C LEU A 119 0.48 4.72 2.65
N LEU A 120 -0.11 3.82 3.41
CA LEU A 120 0.10 2.38 3.31
C LEU A 120 -0.97 1.79 2.41
N CYS A 121 -0.63 0.83 1.54
CA CYS A 121 -1.63 0.10 0.76
C CYS A 121 -1.23 -1.35 0.52
N ALA A 122 -2.12 -2.25 0.93
CA ALA A 122 -2.00 -3.69 0.71
C ALA A 122 -3.15 -4.21 -0.16
N TYR A 123 -2.91 -5.28 -0.88
CA TYR A 123 -3.89 -5.95 -1.73
C TYR A 123 -3.49 -7.41 -1.97
N GLY A 124 -4.47 -8.27 -2.22
CA GLY A 124 -4.21 -9.69 -2.43
C GLY A 124 -5.47 -10.54 -2.59
N ILE A 125 -5.42 -11.72 -1.97
CA ILE A 125 -6.48 -12.73 -2.01
C ILE A 125 -7.82 -12.11 -1.63
N GLY A 126 -8.92 -12.56 -2.35
CA GLY A 126 -10.26 -12.11 -2.10
C GLY A 126 -11.04 -11.83 -3.40
N LEU A 127 -10.63 -10.99 -4.36
CA LEU A 127 -9.56 -9.99 -4.23
C LEU A 127 -9.94 -8.93 -3.22
N SER A 128 -9.04 -8.62 -2.32
CA SER A 128 -9.27 -7.61 -1.29
C SER A 128 -8.12 -6.60 -1.26
N TRP A 129 -8.42 -5.39 -0.80
CA TRP A 129 -7.42 -4.34 -0.68
C TRP A 129 -7.76 -3.39 0.45
N GLY A 130 -6.76 -2.70 0.94
CA GLY A 130 -6.94 -1.66 1.95
C GLY A 130 -5.80 -0.67 1.92
N SER A 131 -6.08 0.53 2.38
CA SER A 131 -5.08 1.57 2.60
C SER A 131 -5.32 2.26 3.92
N ALA A 132 -4.23 2.75 4.52
CA ALA A 132 -4.25 3.55 5.73
C ALA A 132 -3.37 4.79 5.55
N ILE A 133 -3.79 5.90 6.09
CA ILE A 133 -2.99 7.12 6.21
C ILE A 133 -2.47 7.17 7.63
N ILE A 134 -1.15 7.25 7.77
CA ILE A 134 -0.48 7.42 9.05
C ILE A 134 0.23 8.76 9.08
N GLU A 135 0.21 9.40 10.23
CA GLU A 135 0.79 10.71 10.47
C GLU A 135 1.67 10.68 11.71
N LYS A 136 2.84 11.30 11.61
CA LYS A 136 3.80 11.38 12.70
C LYS A 136 3.18 12.11 13.88
N GLN A 137 3.36 11.56 15.07
CA GLN A 137 2.94 12.24 16.29
C GLN A 137 3.93 13.36 16.65
N ASN A 138 3.40 14.56 16.82
CA ASN A 138 4.15 15.63 17.41
C ASN A 138 4.16 15.47 18.94
N SER A 139 5.30 15.74 19.57
CA SER A 139 5.45 15.64 21.03
C SER A 139 4.45 16.51 21.84
N LYS A 140 3.68 17.36 21.16
CA LYS A 140 2.64 18.22 21.76
C LYS A 140 1.25 17.55 21.82
N ASP A 141 1.05 16.43 21.11
CA ASP A 141 -0.24 15.72 21.02
C ASP A 141 -0.35 14.58 22.06
N ILE A 142 0.72 14.35 22.81
CA ILE A 142 0.77 13.38 23.91
C ILE A 142 0.29 14.11 25.18
N LYS A 143 -0.99 14.00 25.44
CA LYS A 143 -1.61 14.40 26.72
C LYS A 143 -1.85 13.20 27.59
#